data_37f8ee7e2883f05d4de2308aeb320dd1
#
_entry.id   37f8ee7e2883f05d4de2308aeb320dd1
#
_cell.length_a   1.000
_cell.length_b   1.000
_cell.length_c   1.000
_cell.angle_alpha   90.00
_cell.angle_beta   90.00
_cell.angle_gamma   90.00
#
_symmetry.space_group_name_H-M   'P 1'
#
loop_
_entity.id
_entity.type
_entity.pdbx_description
1 polymer ?
#
loop_
_entity_poly.entity_id
_entity_poly.type
_entity_poly.pdbx_seq_one_letter_code
_entity_poly.pdbx_strand_id
1 'polypeptide(L)' 'MEQMSFKSKLPVKSACADLSANLKAQGWAKDGDDLITPNSSILNRKRGSAKLTIFVKPEAGGSEVKMMTEGLSWDGQ' A
#
# COMPACT_ATOMS: atom_id res chain seq x y z
N MET A 1 13.21 9.14 0.28
CA MET A 1 11.84 8.60 0.35
C MET A 1 11.12 8.86 -0.95
N GLU A 2 10.52 7.85 -1.50
CA GLU A 2 9.74 7.95 -2.73
C GLU A 2 8.26 7.92 -2.41
N GLN A 3 7.47 8.68 -3.15
CA GLN A 3 6.01 8.70 -3.01
C GLN A 3 5.34 8.41 -4.34
N MET A 4 4.23 7.70 -4.28
CA MET A 4 3.39 7.44 -5.44
C MET A 4 1.94 7.44 -4.98
N SER A 5 1.04 7.99 -5.77
CA SER A 5 -0.37 7.93 -5.47
C SER A 5 -1.17 7.61 -6.72
N PHE A 6 -2.27 6.90 -6.56
CA PHE A 6 -3.18 6.58 -7.65
C PHE A 6 -4.57 6.32 -7.10
N LYS A 7 -5.54 6.25 -8.00
CA LYS A 7 -6.92 5.97 -7.62
C LYS A 7 -7.29 4.56 -8.04
N SER A 8 -8.05 3.88 -7.18
CA SER A 8 -8.58 2.56 -7.45
C SER A 8 -10.09 2.64 -7.55
N LYS A 9 -10.69 1.81 -8.39
CA LYS A 9 -12.15 1.69 -8.47
C LYS A 9 -12.72 0.81 -7.38
N LEU A 10 -11.87 0.16 -6.58
CA LEU A 10 -12.29 -0.74 -5.52
C LEU A 10 -12.54 0.03 -4.22
N PRO A 11 -13.49 -0.43 -3.38
CA PRO A 11 -13.62 0.11 -2.04
C PRO A 11 -12.38 -0.18 -1.21
N VAL A 12 -12.22 0.55 -0.09
CA VAL A 12 -11.00 0.49 0.73
C VAL A 12 -10.60 -0.94 1.08
N LYS A 13 -11.52 -1.75 1.57
CA LYS A 13 -11.19 -3.13 1.96
C LYS A 13 -10.72 -3.97 0.79
N SER A 14 -11.38 -3.87 -0.34
CA SER A 14 -11.00 -4.62 -1.54
C SER A 14 -9.67 -4.14 -2.11
N ALA A 15 -9.44 -2.82 -2.11
CA ALA A 15 -8.17 -2.25 -2.54
C ALA A 15 -7.03 -2.75 -1.65
N CYS A 16 -7.22 -2.77 -0.34
CA CYS A 16 -6.23 -3.27 0.60
C CYS A 16 -5.92 -4.75 0.37
N ALA A 17 -6.95 -5.57 0.16
CA ALA A 17 -6.77 -6.99 -0.09
C ALA A 17 -6.00 -7.23 -1.38
N ASP A 18 -6.33 -6.51 -2.43
CA ASP A 18 -5.66 -6.61 -3.72
C ASP A 18 -4.19 -6.19 -3.63
N LEU A 19 -3.92 -5.07 -2.98
CA LEU A 19 -2.56 -4.60 -2.76
C LEU A 19 -1.74 -5.59 -1.93
N SER A 20 -2.33 -6.11 -0.87
CA SER A 20 -1.67 -7.07 0.00
C SER A 20 -1.26 -8.33 -0.76
N ALA A 21 -2.16 -8.86 -1.60
CA ALA A 21 -1.88 -10.04 -2.41
C ALA A 21 -0.76 -9.76 -3.43
N ASN A 22 -0.82 -8.61 -4.10
CA ASN A 22 0.20 -8.24 -5.08
C ASN A 22 1.57 -8.05 -4.44
N LEU A 23 1.63 -7.40 -3.30
CA LEU A 23 2.88 -7.17 -2.59
C LEU A 23 3.49 -8.48 -2.10
N LYS A 24 2.65 -9.38 -1.59
CA LYS A 24 3.11 -10.71 -1.16
C LYS A 24 3.72 -11.47 -2.34
N ALA A 25 3.09 -11.41 -3.50
CA ALA A 25 3.59 -12.07 -4.71
C ALA A 25 4.93 -11.48 -5.16
N GLN A 26 5.21 -10.23 -4.83
CA GLN A 26 6.48 -9.56 -5.17
C GLN A 26 7.54 -9.69 -4.08
N GLY A 27 7.28 -10.46 -3.02
CA GLY A 27 8.25 -10.70 -1.97
C GLY A 27 8.19 -9.73 -0.80
N TRP A 28 7.17 -8.87 -0.74
CA TRP A 28 6.99 -7.99 0.39
C TRP A 28 6.34 -8.73 1.56
N ALA A 29 6.88 -8.56 2.75
CA ALA A 29 6.34 -9.16 3.98
C ALA A 29 5.71 -8.09 4.86
N LYS A 30 4.81 -8.49 5.74
CA LYS A 30 4.23 -7.57 6.71
C LYS A 30 5.29 -7.02 7.64
N ASP A 31 5.19 -5.72 7.95
CA ASP A 31 6.06 -5.04 8.92
C ASP A 31 5.17 -4.45 9.99
N GLY A 32 4.67 -5.30 10.88
CA GLY A 32 3.70 -4.94 11.89
C GLY A 32 2.27 -5.26 11.47
N ASP A 33 1.32 -4.82 12.26
CA ASP A 33 -0.10 -5.07 12.00
C ASP A 33 -0.68 -4.05 11.02
N ASP A 34 -1.56 -4.52 10.16
CA ASP A 34 -2.33 -3.64 9.28
C ASP A 34 -3.49 -3.04 10.06
N LEU A 35 -3.77 -1.77 9.80
CA LEU A 35 -4.98 -1.12 10.29
C LEU A 35 -5.90 -0.89 9.10
N ILE A 36 -6.98 -1.66 9.03
CA ILE A 36 -7.92 -1.59 7.89
C ILE A 36 -9.30 -1.23 8.41
N THR A 37 -9.77 -0.04 8.05
CA THR A 37 -11.11 0.44 8.37
C THR A 37 -11.77 0.95 7.09
N PRO A 38 -13.12 1.06 7.05
CA PRO A 38 -13.79 1.62 5.88
C PRO A 38 -13.43 3.08 5.57
N ASN A 39 -12.93 3.82 6.56
CA ASN A 39 -12.64 5.24 6.42
C ASN A 39 -11.17 5.51 6.11
N SER A 40 -10.28 4.61 6.47
CA SER A 40 -8.86 4.75 6.18
C SER A 40 -8.16 3.45 6.50
N SER A 41 -7.03 3.23 5.86
CA SER A 41 -6.23 2.04 6.11
C SER A 41 -4.76 2.37 5.99
N ILE A 42 -3.94 1.69 6.79
CA ILE A 42 -2.50 1.82 6.77
C ILE A 42 -1.91 0.41 6.70
N LEU A 43 -1.10 0.17 5.68
CA LEU A 43 -0.42 -1.10 5.50
C LEU A 43 1.08 -0.84 5.54
N ASN A 44 1.80 -1.65 6.30
CA ASN A 44 3.25 -1.57 6.38
C ASN A 44 3.86 -2.87 5.86
N ARG A 45 4.83 -2.73 4.97
CA ARG A 45 5.51 -3.86 4.34
C ARG A 45 7.01 -3.64 4.32
N LYS A 46 7.77 -4.73 4.23
CA LYS A 46 9.22 -4.68 4.13
C LYS A 46 9.72 -5.72 3.15
N ARG A 47 10.84 -5.41 2.51
CA ARG A 47 11.53 -6.34 1.63
C ARG A 47 13.03 -6.06 1.75
N GLY A 48 13.78 -6.95 2.43
CA GLY A 48 15.17 -6.69 2.76
C GLY A 48 15.29 -5.46 3.64
N SER A 49 16.05 -4.46 3.21
CA SER A 49 16.20 -3.19 3.92
C SER A 49 15.20 -2.13 3.49
N ALA A 50 14.38 -2.42 2.49
CA ALA A 50 13.37 -1.48 2.00
C ALA A 50 12.11 -1.56 2.84
N LYS A 51 11.46 -0.41 3.06
CA LYS A 51 10.20 -0.32 3.77
C LYS A 51 9.18 0.39 2.91
N LEU A 52 7.93 -0.06 3.00
CA LEU A 52 6.82 0.51 2.25
C LEU A 52 5.65 0.77 3.19
N THR A 53 5.12 1.99 3.16
CA THR A 53 3.90 2.35 3.88
C THR A 53 2.84 2.73 2.87
N ILE A 54 1.65 2.17 3.02
CA ILE A 54 0.54 2.40 2.10
C ILE A 54 -0.63 2.97 2.89
N PHE A 55 -1.16 4.10 2.41
CA PHE A 55 -2.39 4.70 2.95
C PHE A 55 -3.49 4.53 1.92
N VAL A 56 -4.65 4.05 2.35
CA VAL A 56 -5.82 3.91 1.50
C VAL A 56 -6.98 4.60 2.17
N LYS A 57 -7.66 5.48 1.44
CA LYS A 57 -8.83 6.19 1.94
C LYS A 57 -9.96 6.14 0.92
N PRO A 58 -11.23 6.23 1.37
CA PRO A 58 -12.36 6.22 0.43
C PRO A 58 -12.40 7.49 -0.39
N GLU A 59 -12.85 7.35 -1.63
CA GLU A 59 -13.01 8.46 -2.55
C GLU A 59 -14.22 8.18 -3.43
N ALA A 60 -14.75 9.19 -4.09
CA ALA A 60 -15.89 9.02 -4.99
C ALA A 60 -15.53 8.01 -6.08
N GLY A 61 -16.30 6.93 -6.16
CA GLY A 61 -16.07 5.88 -7.14
C GLY A 61 -15.01 4.84 -6.77
N GLY A 62 -14.48 4.86 -5.54
CA GLY A 62 -13.48 3.87 -5.14
C GLY A 62 -12.61 4.33 -3.98
N SER A 63 -11.30 4.28 -4.16
CA SER A 63 -10.33 4.60 -3.12
C SER A 63 -9.15 5.37 -3.71
N GLU A 64 -8.52 6.18 -2.88
CA GLU A 64 -7.23 6.79 -3.20
C GLU A 64 -6.14 6.03 -2.44
N VAL A 65 -5.09 5.63 -3.16
CA VAL A 65 -3.96 4.89 -2.60
C VAL A 65 -2.72 5.78 -2.67
N LYS A 66 -2.04 5.92 -1.54
CA LYS A 66 -0.77 6.63 -1.45
C LYS A 66 0.28 5.67 -0.91
N MET A 67 1.39 5.55 -1.60
CA MET A 67 2.51 4.70 -1.21
C MET A 67 3.75 5.53 -0.96
N MET A 68 4.48 5.20 0.12
CA MET A 68 5.75 5.83 0.45
C MET A 68 6.77 4.74 0.71
N THR A 69 7.96 4.87 0.11
CA THR A 69 9.04 3.89 0.29
C THR A 69 10.29 4.54 0.87
N GLU A 70 11.04 3.73 1.62
CA GLU A 70 12.37 4.07 2.11
C GLU A 70 13.33 2.96 1.70
N GLY A 71 14.53 3.34 1.29
CA GLY A 71 15.55 2.37 0.89
C GLY A 71 15.32 1.73 -0.46
N LEU A 72 14.39 2.28 -1.26
CA LEU A 72 14.04 1.74 -2.57
C LEU A 72 13.65 2.89 -3.48
N SER A 73 14.10 2.82 -4.73
CA SER A 73 13.66 3.74 -5.78
C SER A 73 12.61 3.05 -6.65
N TRP A 74 11.60 3.80 -7.10
CA TRP A 74 10.56 3.27 -7.97
C TRP A 74 11.04 2.98 -9.38
N ASP A 75 12.06 3.69 -9.84
CA ASP A 75 12.49 3.62 -11.23
C ASP A 75 13.71 2.71 -11.41
N GLY A 76 13.52 1.43 -11.21
CA GLY A 76 14.49 0.45 -11.59
C GLY A 76 15.23 -0.24 -10.45
N GLN A 77 14.65 -0.21 -9.32
CA GLN A 77 15.26 -0.90 -8.20
C GLN A 77 14.47 -2.17 -7.83
#